data_c6536052d7394300f9ec6096033b438b
#
_entry.id   c6536052d7394300f9ec6096033b438b
#
_cell.length_a   1.000
_cell.length_b   1.000
_cell.length_c   1.000
_cell.angle_alpha   90.00
_cell.angle_beta   90.00
_cell.angle_gamma   90.00
#
_symmetry.space_group_name_H-M   'P 1'
#
loop_
_entity.id
_entity.type
_entity.pdbx_description
1 polymer ?
#
loop_
_entity_poly.entity_id
_entity_poly.type
_entity_poly.pdbx_seq_one_letter_code
_entity_poly.pdbx_strand_id
1 'polypeptide(L)'
;MKFFHLSDLHIGKQLHHYNLREDQEHILAEVLSYAASIHPDAIVIAGDIYDKSVPSAEAVSLFDKFLTALAKIEPVIPVLIISGNHDSAQRLDYASRLLGSHQIYIAGQAPEEEADRLKKITLTDEFGEVDFWLLPFLKPGYVRKIFGGEVPESYTSAVQGILEREKIDFSRRNVLVSHQFYTGKGETPTTCESEVLSVGGIDNVDISAVQEFDYVALGHLHGAQRVGQEKIRYCGTLLKYSVSEANQKKTLHVVELKEKGSEPEIQKLPLHPLRDVRKLRGTLEEILEAEDGTGSEDYVSVTLTDEVDPYKPKEQLERKFHHILEVRMDNERTRQKLEFSEEQIRIGTPFETFCDFYKEMQGQEMSEQEQKILREILSEMKGEDV
;
A
#
# COMPACT_ATOMS: atom_id res chain seq x y z
N MET A 1 -12.84 19.32 -13.16
CA MET A 1 -13.17 18.13 -12.31
C MET A 1 -12.25 18.12 -11.11
N LYS A 2 -12.81 18.31 -9.95
CA LYS A 2 -12.07 18.28 -8.69
C LYS A 2 -12.45 17.02 -7.93
N PHE A 3 -11.48 16.17 -7.56
CA PHE A 3 -11.78 14.93 -6.84
C PHE A 3 -10.76 14.62 -5.76
N PHE A 4 -11.17 13.86 -4.76
CA PHE A 4 -10.29 13.32 -3.75
C PHE A 4 -9.68 12.02 -4.25
N HIS A 5 -8.38 11.84 -4.02
CA HIS A 5 -7.66 10.61 -4.26
C HIS A 5 -7.18 10.05 -2.93
N LEU A 6 -7.75 8.91 -2.55
CA LEU A 6 -7.49 8.10 -1.37
C LEU A 6 -7.06 6.71 -1.79
N SER A 7 -6.32 6.01 -0.95
CA SER A 7 -5.99 4.58 -1.10
C SER A 7 -5.56 3.98 0.24
N ASP A 8 -5.41 2.67 0.27
CA ASP A 8 -4.72 1.95 1.34
C ASP A 8 -5.29 2.31 2.74
N LEU A 9 -6.63 2.21 2.86
CA LEU A 9 -7.31 2.50 4.12
C LEU A 9 -6.98 1.46 5.19
N HIS A 10 -6.72 0.21 4.77
CA HIS A 10 -6.39 -0.93 5.63
C HIS A 10 -7.25 -1.00 6.88
N ILE A 11 -8.57 -0.85 6.73
CA ILE A 11 -9.50 -0.88 7.86
C ILE A 11 -9.40 -2.22 8.59
N GLY A 12 -9.23 -2.16 9.91
CA GLY A 12 -8.99 -3.32 10.78
C GLY A 12 -7.51 -3.66 10.98
N LYS A 13 -6.59 -2.78 10.52
CA LYS A 13 -5.15 -2.92 10.77
C LYS A 13 -4.81 -2.87 12.25
N GLN A 14 -3.81 -3.64 12.61
CA GLN A 14 -3.13 -3.55 13.89
C GLN A 14 -1.71 -3.04 13.70
N LEU A 15 -1.25 -2.16 14.57
CA LEU A 15 0.13 -1.74 14.62
C LEU A 15 0.81 -2.50 15.77
N HIS A 16 1.68 -3.48 15.43
CA HIS A 16 2.11 -4.51 16.36
C HIS A 16 0.89 -5.23 16.99
N HIS A 17 0.62 -5.02 18.27
CA HIS A 17 -0.52 -5.60 18.99
C HIS A 17 -1.64 -4.59 19.29
N TYR A 18 -1.47 -3.32 18.89
CA TYR A 18 -2.45 -2.27 19.12
C TYR A 18 -3.48 -2.22 18.00
N ASN A 19 -4.76 -2.19 18.37
CA ASN A 19 -5.85 -2.04 17.43
C ASN A 19 -6.02 -0.56 17.06
N LEU A 20 -5.95 -0.24 15.78
CA LEU A 20 -6.05 1.14 15.28
C LEU A 20 -7.48 1.62 15.01
N ARG A 21 -8.49 0.92 15.50
CA ARG A 21 -9.89 1.23 15.18
C ARG A 21 -10.26 2.67 15.50
N GLU A 22 -9.94 3.17 16.70
CA GLU A 22 -10.25 4.54 17.10
C GLU A 22 -9.51 5.56 16.24
N ASP A 23 -8.23 5.28 15.91
CA ASP A 23 -7.42 6.13 15.03
C ASP A 23 -8.01 6.16 13.62
N GLN A 24 -8.51 5.01 13.12
CA GLN A 24 -9.17 4.92 11.82
C GLN A 24 -10.55 5.61 11.82
N GLU A 25 -11.34 5.47 12.89
CA GLU A 25 -12.60 6.21 13.04
C GLU A 25 -12.35 7.73 13.02
N HIS A 26 -11.32 8.20 13.72
CA HIS A 26 -10.95 9.61 13.79
C HIS A 26 -10.52 10.16 12.41
N ILE A 27 -9.60 9.48 11.72
CA ILE A 27 -9.09 9.98 10.44
C ILE A 27 -10.14 9.95 9.33
N LEU A 28 -11.01 8.94 9.31
CA LEU A 28 -12.13 8.88 8.37
C LEU A 28 -13.14 10.01 8.64
N ALA A 29 -13.36 10.39 9.90
CA ALA A 29 -14.19 11.55 10.23
C ALA A 29 -13.57 12.87 9.73
N GLU A 30 -12.25 13.01 9.76
CA GLU A 30 -11.56 14.16 9.18
C GLU A 30 -11.74 14.22 7.66
N VAL A 31 -11.62 13.06 6.97
CA VAL A 31 -11.90 12.96 5.52
C VAL A 31 -13.33 13.38 5.21
N LEU A 32 -14.31 12.94 6.00
CA LEU A 32 -15.72 13.37 5.86
C LEU A 32 -15.88 14.88 6.05
N SER A 33 -15.17 15.49 7.00
CA SER A 33 -15.18 16.93 7.21
C SER A 33 -14.63 17.70 6.01
N TYR A 34 -13.52 17.21 5.41
CA TYR A 34 -13.00 17.76 4.17
C TYR A 34 -13.99 17.59 3.00
N ALA A 35 -14.60 16.43 2.85
CA ALA A 35 -15.60 16.19 1.81
C ALA A 35 -16.80 17.14 1.92
N ALA A 36 -17.30 17.32 3.14
CA ALA A 36 -18.42 18.24 3.41
C ALA A 36 -18.06 19.72 3.21
N SER A 37 -16.81 20.12 3.43
CA SER A 37 -16.38 21.52 3.28
C SER A 37 -15.97 21.90 1.85
N ILE A 38 -15.33 20.97 1.12
CA ILE A 38 -14.77 21.20 -0.22
C ILE A 38 -15.78 20.85 -1.32
N HIS A 39 -16.66 19.88 -1.06
CA HIS A 39 -17.59 19.33 -2.04
C HIS A 39 -16.90 18.94 -3.35
N PRO A 40 -16.00 17.93 -3.35
CA PRO A 40 -15.38 17.46 -4.59
C PRO A 40 -16.42 16.85 -5.52
N ASP A 41 -16.17 16.89 -6.83
CA ASP A 41 -17.02 16.27 -7.86
C ASP A 41 -17.01 14.74 -7.79
N ALA A 42 -15.98 14.14 -7.16
CA ALA A 42 -15.88 12.70 -6.92
C ALA A 42 -14.90 12.39 -5.78
N ILE A 43 -15.02 11.17 -5.22
CA ILE A 43 -14.04 10.59 -4.32
C ILE A 43 -13.55 9.27 -4.95
N VAL A 44 -12.25 9.14 -5.12
CA VAL A 44 -11.59 7.92 -5.63
C VAL A 44 -10.89 7.22 -4.47
N ILE A 45 -11.13 5.91 -4.31
CA ILE A 45 -10.45 5.05 -3.34
C ILE A 45 -9.74 3.94 -4.11
N ALA A 46 -8.42 4.06 -4.27
CA ALA A 46 -7.61 3.23 -5.12
C ALA A 46 -7.10 1.96 -4.44
N GLY A 47 -8.00 1.16 -3.86
CA GLY A 47 -7.73 -0.18 -3.33
C GLY A 47 -7.27 -0.24 -1.88
N ASP A 48 -7.09 -1.47 -1.41
CA ASP A 48 -6.75 -1.86 -0.03
C ASP A 48 -7.67 -1.20 1.01
N ILE A 49 -8.97 -1.46 0.84
CA ILE A 49 -10.00 -1.00 1.75
C ILE A 49 -9.85 -1.65 3.13
N TYR A 50 -9.63 -2.96 3.13
CA TYR A 50 -9.43 -3.75 4.35
C TYR A 50 -8.00 -4.25 4.47
N ASP A 51 -7.52 -4.41 5.70
CA ASP A 51 -6.20 -4.99 5.96
C ASP A 51 -6.09 -6.48 5.60
N LYS A 52 -7.23 -7.17 5.56
CA LYS A 52 -7.29 -8.63 5.28
C LYS A 52 -8.45 -8.97 4.38
N SER A 53 -8.27 -9.97 3.53
CA SER A 53 -9.31 -10.49 2.62
C SER A 53 -10.55 -11.04 3.34
N VAL A 54 -10.44 -11.37 4.63
CA VAL A 54 -11.56 -11.68 5.52
C VAL A 54 -11.54 -10.67 6.67
N PRO A 55 -12.15 -9.48 6.48
CA PRO A 55 -12.18 -8.45 7.51
C PRO A 55 -13.04 -8.85 8.71
N SER A 56 -12.75 -8.28 9.87
CA SER A 56 -13.60 -8.44 11.05
C SER A 56 -14.95 -7.73 10.88
N ALA A 57 -15.94 -8.11 11.66
CA ALA A 57 -17.25 -7.47 11.63
C ALA A 57 -17.15 -5.96 11.97
N GLU A 58 -16.25 -5.60 12.88
CA GLU A 58 -15.99 -4.22 13.27
C GLU A 58 -15.39 -3.41 12.11
N ALA A 59 -14.46 -4.01 11.33
CA ALA A 59 -13.88 -3.37 10.16
C ALA A 59 -14.95 -3.12 9.08
N VAL A 60 -15.81 -4.12 8.82
CA VAL A 60 -16.92 -3.97 7.88
C VAL A 60 -17.88 -2.89 8.35
N SER A 61 -18.24 -2.86 9.64
CA SER A 61 -19.11 -1.84 10.21
C SER A 61 -18.51 -0.43 10.14
N LEU A 62 -17.20 -0.29 10.29
CA LEU A 62 -16.52 1.01 10.17
C LEU A 62 -16.58 1.53 8.74
N PHE A 63 -16.30 0.69 7.75
CA PHE A 63 -16.38 1.09 6.34
C PHE A 63 -17.81 1.40 5.92
N ASP A 64 -18.80 0.61 6.36
CA ASP A 64 -20.22 0.87 6.11
C ASP A 64 -20.67 2.23 6.67
N LYS A 65 -20.26 2.57 7.90
CA LYS A 65 -20.53 3.90 8.49
C LYS A 65 -19.90 5.03 7.66
N PHE A 66 -18.67 4.84 7.19
CA PHE A 66 -17.97 5.82 6.38
C PHE A 66 -18.69 6.04 5.04
N LEU A 67 -19.02 4.98 4.29
CA LEU A 67 -19.78 5.07 3.04
C LEU A 67 -21.17 5.68 3.25
N THR A 68 -21.86 5.27 4.32
CA THR A 68 -23.18 5.83 4.67
C THR A 68 -23.09 7.33 4.98
N ALA A 69 -22.02 7.78 5.62
CA ALA A 69 -21.82 9.20 5.91
C ALA A 69 -21.50 9.99 4.63
N LEU A 70 -20.69 9.46 3.72
CA LEU A 70 -20.42 10.05 2.41
C LEU A 70 -21.70 10.18 1.58
N ALA A 71 -22.53 9.13 1.55
CA ALA A 71 -23.80 9.13 0.80
C ALA A 71 -24.85 10.13 1.32
N LYS A 72 -24.66 10.68 2.52
CA LYS A 72 -25.53 11.71 3.11
C LYS A 72 -25.07 13.14 2.87
N ILE A 73 -23.90 13.33 2.26
CA ILE A 73 -23.41 14.67 1.90
C ILE A 73 -24.21 15.16 0.71
N GLU A 74 -24.75 16.38 0.81
CA GLU A 74 -25.51 17.02 -0.27
C GLU A 74 -24.76 18.24 -0.81
N PRO A 75 -24.63 18.39 -2.15
CA PRO A 75 -25.05 17.44 -3.18
C PRO A 75 -24.30 16.12 -3.14
N VAL A 76 -24.93 15.03 -3.61
CA VAL A 76 -24.35 13.68 -3.58
C VAL A 76 -23.01 13.65 -4.32
N ILE A 77 -22.00 13.13 -3.66
CA ILE A 77 -20.64 12.98 -4.21
C ILE A 77 -20.47 11.53 -4.72
N PRO A 78 -20.22 11.32 -6.01
CA PRO A 78 -19.86 10.00 -6.55
C PRO A 78 -18.61 9.42 -5.87
N VAL A 79 -18.67 8.16 -5.42
CA VAL A 79 -17.55 7.45 -4.81
C VAL A 79 -17.15 6.29 -5.71
N LEU A 80 -15.89 6.27 -6.14
CA LEU A 80 -15.34 5.27 -7.05
C LEU A 80 -14.29 4.44 -6.31
N ILE A 81 -14.51 3.12 -6.23
CA ILE A 81 -13.72 2.22 -5.39
C ILE A 81 -13.22 1.06 -6.23
N ILE A 82 -11.95 0.71 -6.09
CA ILE A 82 -11.40 -0.55 -6.60
C ILE A 82 -10.92 -1.42 -5.45
N SER A 83 -10.74 -2.72 -5.67
CA SER A 83 -10.02 -3.59 -4.73
C SER A 83 -8.52 -3.47 -4.91
N GLY A 84 -7.79 -3.63 -3.80
CA GLY A 84 -6.34 -3.83 -3.79
C GLY A 84 -5.96 -5.30 -3.58
N ASN A 85 -4.69 -5.56 -3.26
CA ASN A 85 -4.17 -6.90 -3.09
C ASN A 85 -4.53 -7.53 -1.72
N HIS A 86 -4.87 -6.72 -0.71
CA HIS A 86 -5.35 -7.19 0.59
C HIS A 86 -6.84 -7.52 0.58
N ASP A 87 -7.62 -6.91 -0.33
CA ASP A 87 -9.06 -7.08 -0.40
C ASP A 87 -9.45 -8.45 -0.98
N SER A 88 -10.61 -8.96 -0.56
CA SER A 88 -11.32 -9.98 -1.31
C SER A 88 -12.19 -9.32 -2.37
N ALA A 89 -11.80 -9.44 -3.63
CA ALA A 89 -12.50 -8.85 -4.77
C ALA A 89 -14.02 -9.13 -4.75
N GLN A 90 -14.41 -10.39 -4.53
CA GLN A 90 -15.81 -10.83 -4.48
C GLN A 90 -16.57 -10.28 -3.27
N ARG A 91 -15.92 -10.18 -2.11
CA ARG A 91 -16.55 -9.62 -0.90
C ARG A 91 -16.75 -8.12 -1.02
N LEU A 92 -15.77 -7.42 -1.61
CA LEU A 92 -15.88 -5.98 -1.84
C LEU A 92 -16.93 -5.67 -2.89
N ASP A 93 -17.07 -6.51 -3.93
CA ASP A 93 -18.09 -6.34 -4.98
C ASP A 93 -19.51 -6.70 -4.52
N TYR A 94 -19.68 -7.25 -3.31
CA TYR A 94 -20.99 -7.55 -2.74
C TYR A 94 -21.86 -6.28 -2.69
N ALA A 95 -23.08 -6.40 -3.20
CA ALA A 95 -24.05 -5.30 -3.31
C ALA A 95 -23.60 -4.09 -4.18
N SER A 96 -22.53 -4.17 -4.94
CA SER A 96 -22.00 -3.08 -5.80
C SER A 96 -23.05 -2.52 -6.77
N ARG A 97 -23.93 -3.37 -7.30
CA ARG A 97 -25.01 -2.95 -8.19
C ARG A 97 -26.07 -2.12 -7.46
N LEU A 98 -26.39 -2.46 -6.21
CA LEU A 98 -27.32 -1.71 -5.38
C LEU A 98 -26.73 -0.37 -4.98
N LEU A 99 -25.45 -0.36 -4.57
CA LEU A 99 -24.72 0.84 -4.18
C LEU A 99 -24.57 1.82 -5.36
N GLY A 100 -24.51 1.33 -6.59
CA GLY A 100 -24.47 2.16 -7.80
C GLY A 100 -25.69 3.10 -7.95
N SER A 101 -26.87 2.73 -7.42
CA SER A 101 -28.02 3.62 -7.40
C SER A 101 -27.86 4.81 -6.44
N HIS A 102 -26.90 4.74 -5.52
CA HIS A 102 -26.50 5.80 -4.59
C HIS A 102 -25.19 6.46 -5.00
N GLN A 103 -24.76 6.32 -6.26
CA GLN A 103 -23.52 6.85 -6.81
C GLN A 103 -22.25 6.31 -6.12
N ILE A 104 -22.30 5.14 -5.53
CA ILE A 104 -21.13 4.42 -5.00
C ILE A 104 -20.81 3.28 -5.97
N TYR A 105 -19.71 3.42 -6.71
CA TYR A 105 -19.32 2.54 -7.78
C TYR A 105 -18.11 1.70 -7.34
N ILE A 106 -18.32 0.41 -7.14
CA ILE A 106 -17.25 -0.52 -6.75
C ILE A 106 -16.89 -1.39 -7.94
N ALA A 107 -15.59 -1.52 -8.23
CA ALA A 107 -15.02 -2.51 -9.11
C ALA A 107 -14.10 -3.40 -8.26
N GLY A 108 -14.66 -4.52 -7.77
CA GLY A 108 -13.90 -5.46 -6.95
C GLY A 108 -13.06 -6.42 -7.79
N GLN A 109 -13.55 -6.82 -8.96
CA GLN A 109 -12.89 -7.80 -9.82
C GLN A 109 -12.33 -7.17 -11.08
N ALA A 110 -11.07 -7.48 -11.40
CA ALA A 110 -10.52 -7.20 -12.73
C ALA A 110 -11.22 -8.09 -13.78
N PRO A 111 -11.23 -7.71 -15.08
CA PRO A 111 -11.72 -8.57 -16.15
C PRO A 111 -11.00 -9.93 -16.12
N GLU A 112 -11.76 -11.03 -16.13
CA GLU A 112 -11.22 -12.40 -16.13
C GLU A 112 -11.60 -13.16 -17.40
N GLU A 113 -12.75 -12.83 -17.99
CA GLU A 113 -13.27 -13.47 -19.20
C GLU A 113 -13.16 -12.54 -20.42
N GLU A 114 -13.18 -13.14 -21.62
CA GLU A 114 -13.07 -12.36 -22.87
C GLU A 114 -14.19 -11.33 -23.05
N ALA A 115 -15.37 -11.59 -22.51
CA ALA A 115 -16.51 -10.68 -22.56
C ALA A 115 -16.43 -9.53 -21.55
N ASP A 116 -15.62 -9.67 -20.50
CA ASP A 116 -15.52 -8.66 -19.45
C ASP A 116 -14.82 -7.39 -19.92
N ARG A 117 -15.20 -6.27 -19.35
CA ARG A 117 -14.62 -4.95 -19.59
C ARG A 117 -14.35 -4.26 -18.27
N LEU A 118 -13.40 -3.32 -18.31
CA LEU A 118 -13.19 -2.41 -17.18
C LEU A 118 -14.45 -1.60 -16.89
N LYS A 119 -14.75 -1.44 -15.62
CA LYS A 119 -15.80 -0.52 -15.20
C LYS A 119 -15.37 0.90 -15.49
N LYS A 120 -16.16 1.60 -16.33
CA LYS A 120 -15.97 2.99 -16.66
C LYS A 120 -17.10 3.82 -16.06
N ILE A 121 -16.76 4.93 -15.40
CA ILE A 121 -17.71 5.92 -14.88
C ILE A 121 -17.38 7.25 -15.54
N THR A 122 -18.37 7.82 -16.23
CA THR A 122 -18.24 9.13 -16.87
C THR A 122 -18.93 10.17 -16.00
N LEU A 123 -18.18 11.18 -15.59
CA LEU A 123 -18.68 12.35 -14.88
C LEU A 123 -18.52 13.60 -15.76
N THR A 124 -19.29 14.64 -15.52
CA THR A 124 -19.28 15.86 -16.33
C THR A 124 -19.08 17.09 -15.46
N ASP A 125 -18.24 18.01 -15.90
CA ASP A 125 -18.04 19.33 -15.30
C ASP A 125 -18.10 20.43 -16.38
N GLU A 126 -17.70 21.65 -16.02
CA GLU A 126 -17.69 22.81 -16.95
C GLU A 126 -16.76 22.63 -18.16
N PHE A 127 -15.73 21.76 -18.08
CA PHE A 127 -14.79 21.44 -19.14
C PHE A 127 -15.20 20.20 -19.97
N GLY A 128 -16.39 19.62 -19.73
CA GLY A 128 -16.93 18.47 -20.44
C GLY A 128 -16.81 17.16 -19.62
N GLU A 129 -16.74 16.03 -20.31
CA GLU A 129 -16.74 14.71 -19.71
C GLU A 129 -15.34 14.27 -19.27
N VAL A 130 -15.29 13.52 -18.16
CA VAL A 130 -14.10 12.81 -17.66
C VAL A 130 -14.47 11.34 -17.48
N ASP A 131 -13.74 10.46 -18.13
CA ASP A 131 -13.90 9.02 -18.03
C ASP A 131 -12.96 8.47 -16.94
N PHE A 132 -13.53 7.90 -15.87
CA PHE A 132 -12.79 7.18 -14.82
C PHE A 132 -12.79 5.69 -15.13
N TRP A 133 -11.61 5.13 -15.35
CA TRP A 133 -11.39 3.71 -15.62
C TRP A 133 -10.93 3.02 -14.36
N LEU A 134 -11.72 2.05 -13.88
CA LEU A 134 -11.47 1.36 -12.61
C LEU A 134 -10.77 0.04 -12.89
N LEU A 135 -9.45 -0.01 -12.61
CA LEU A 135 -8.60 -1.19 -12.77
C LEU A 135 -8.24 -1.74 -11.37
N PRO A 136 -8.97 -2.76 -10.86
CA PRO A 136 -8.63 -3.43 -9.60
C PRO A 136 -7.27 -4.11 -9.65
N PHE A 137 -6.76 -4.50 -8.48
CA PHE A 137 -5.55 -5.31 -8.40
C PHE A 137 -5.69 -6.59 -9.23
N LEU A 138 -4.66 -6.90 -10.01
CA LEU A 138 -4.61 -8.10 -10.81
C LEU A 138 -3.22 -8.76 -10.75
N LYS A 139 -3.21 -10.06 -11.02
CA LYS A 139 -1.98 -10.84 -11.31
C LYS A 139 -2.07 -11.37 -12.74
N PRO A 140 -0.95 -11.53 -13.45
CA PRO A 140 -0.96 -12.07 -14.82
C PRO A 140 -1.79 -13.34 -14.97
N GLY A 141 -1.71 -14.26 -14.00
CA GLY A 141 -2.48 -15.49 -14.00
C GLY A 141 -4.02 -15.33 -13.95
N TYR A 142 -4.53 -14.22 -13.41
CA TYR A 142 -5.98 -13.97 -13.32
C TYR A 142 -6.59 -13.66 -14.68
N VAL A 143 -5.83 -13.02 -15.54
CA VAL A 143 -6.28 -12.51 -16.84
C VAL A 143 -5.96 -13.45 -18.02
N ARG A 144 -5.42 -14.63 -17.75
CA ARG A 144 -4.99 -15.59 -18.78
C ARG A 144 -6.05 -15.93 -19.84
N LYS A 145 -7.34 -15.99 -19.46
CA LYS A 145 -8.43 -16.26 -20.40
C LYS A 145 -8.63 -15.13 -21.41
N ILE A 146 -8.34 -13.92 -21.02
CA ILE A 146 -8.35 -12.76 -21.89
C ILE A 146 -7.27 -12.87 -22.99
N PHE A 147 -6.16 -13.55 -22.69
CA PHE A 147 -5.01 -13.75 -23.58
C PHE A 147 -5.03 -15.13 -24.26
N GLY A 148 -6.23 -15.68 -24.56
CA GLY A 148 -6.36 -16.95 -25.27
C GLY A 148 -5.94 -18.19 -24.46
N GLY A 149 -5.82 -18.06 -23.14
CA GLY A 149 -5.41 -19.13 -22.23
C GLY A 149 -3.92 -19.05 -21.79
N GLU A 150 -3.15 -18.17 -22.41
CA GLU A 150 -1.75 -17.93 -22.04
C GLU A 150 -1.66 -16.93 -20.88
N VAL A 151 -0.67 -17.12 -20.01
CA VAL A 151 -0.39 -16.16 -18.93
C VAL A 151 0.49 -15.06 -19.52
N PRO A 152 0.12 -13.76 -19.38
CA PRO A 152 0.99 -12.66 -19.78
C PRO A 152 2.38 -12.77 -19.14
N GLU A 153 3.43 -12.44 -19.89
CA GLU A 153 4.83 -12.57 -19.46
C GLU A 153 5.19 -11.69 -18.25
N SER A 154 4.44 -10.59 -18.06
CA SER A 154 4.69 -9.63 -16.98
C SER A 154 3.41 -8.93 -16.53
N TYR A 155 3.46 -8.26 -15.38
CA TYR A 155 2.39 -7.37 -14.93
C TYR A 155 2.18 -6.21 -15.90
N THR A 156 3.25 -5.69 -16.52
CA THR A 156 3.15 -4.64 -17.55
C THR A 156 2.33 -5.12 -18.74
N SER A 157 2.65 -6.29 -19.31
CA SER A 157 1.91 -6.84 -20.46
C SER A 157 0.45 -7.17 -20.11
N ALA A 158 0.18 -7.62 -18.87
CA ALA A 158 -1.18 -7.86 -18.41
C ALA A 158 -2.01 -6.57 -18.33
N VAL A 159 -1.45 -5.50 -17.76
CA VAL A 159 -2.12 -4.18 -17.68
C VAL A 159 -2.32 -3.59 -19.07
N GLN A 160 -1.29 -3.57 -19.91
CA GLN A 160 -1.37 -3.06 -21.29
C GLN A 160 -2.45 -3.78 -22.08
N GLY A 161 -2.44 -5.09 -22.10
CA GLY A 161 -3.42 -5.87 -22.85
C GLY A 161 -4.86 -5.67 -22.39
N ILE A 162 -5.10 -5.42 -21.09
CA ILE A 162 -6.43 -5.02 -20.62
C ILE A 162 -6.82 -3.65 -21.15
N LEU A 163 -5.95 -2.64 -21.02
CA LEU A 163 -6.23 -1.27 -21.43
C LEU A 163 -6.44 -1.14 -22.94
N GLU A 164 -5.66 -1.85 -23.76
CA GLU A 164 -5.81 -1.87 -25.22
C GLU A 164 -7.19 -2.37 -25.67
N ARG A 165 -7.78 -3.29 -24.93
CA ARG A 165 -9.13 -3.83 -25.23
C ARG A 165 -10.24 -2.81 -25.03
N GLU A 166 -10.04 -1.83 -24.16
CA GLU A 166 -11.07 -0.85 -23.80
C GLU A 166 -11.27 0.23 -24.88
N LYS A 167 -10.38 0.33 -25.87
CA LYS A 167 -10.44 1.33 -26.96
C LYS A 167 -10.67 2.74 -26.42
N ILE A 168 -9.84 3.13 -25.46
CA ILE A 168 -9.93 4.41 -24.75
C ILE A 168 -9.77 5.57 -25.73
N ASP A 169 -10.70 6.51 -25.70
CA ASP A 169 -10.62 7.75 -26.49
C ASP A 169 -9.76 8.78 -25.72
N PHE A 170 -8.48 8.82 -26.02
CA PHE A 170 -7.55 9.77 -25.41
C PHE A 170 -7.70 11.21 -25.90
N SER A 171 -8.61 11.52 -26.81
CA SER A 171 -9.00 12.91 -27.12
C SER A 171 -9.84 13.52 -25.98
N ARG A 172 -10.43 12.70 -25.15
CA ARG A 172 -11.21 13.07 -23.94
C ARG A 172 -10.31 13.04 -22.69
N ARG A 173 -10.80 13.60 -21.60
CA ARG A 173 -10.12 13.52 -20.31
C ARG A 173 -10.33 12.13 -19.70
N ASN A 174 -9.24 11.43 -19.38
CA ASN A 174 -9.26 10.09 -18.85
C ASN A 174 -8.46 9.99 -17.56
N VAL A 175 -9.06 9.41 -16.53
CA VAL A 175 -8.42 9.08 -15.25
C VAL A 175 -8.38 7.56 -15.11
N LEU A 176 -7.22 7.00 -14.84
CA LEU A 176 -7.08 5.61 -14.45
C LEU A 176 -6.99 5.51 -12.91
N VAL A 177 -7.77 4.63 -12.33
CA VAL A 177 -7.65 4.24 -10.91
C VAL A 177 -7.07 2.83 -10.88
N SER A 178 -5.91 2.65 -10.25
CA SER A 178 -5.21 1.36 -10.27
C SER A 178 -4.50 1.08 -8.95
N HIS A 179 -4.38 -0.22 -8.62
CA HIS A 179 -3.69 -0.69 -7.42
C HIS A 179 -2.61 -1.70 -7.80
N GLN A 180 -1.49 -1.21 -8.31
CA GLN A 180 -0.35 -2.01 -8.75
C GLN A 180 0.97 -1.33 -8.37
N PHE A 181 2.08 -2.06 -8.39
CA PHE A 181 3.40 -1.50 -8.19
C PHE A 181 3.95 -0.92 -9.50
N TYR A 182 3.83 0.38 -9.68
CA TYR A 182 4.32 1.08 -10.88
C TYR A 182 5.74 1.59 -10.69
N THR A 183 6.56 1.42 -11.74
CA THR A 183 7.94 1.91 -11.78
C THR A 183 8.20 2.78 -13.00
N GLY A 184 9.00 3.82 -12.84
CA GLY A 184 9.49 4.65 -13.94
C GLY A 184 10.85 4.17 -14.45
N LYS A 185 11.26 4.64 -15.64
CA LYS A 185 12.59 4.33 -16.18
C LYS A 185 13.69 4.86 -15.24
N GLY A 186 14.36 3.93 -14.54
CA GLY A 186 15.50 4.24 -13.66
C GLY A 186 15.10 4.80 -12.28
N GLU A 187 13.83 4.90 -11.96
CA GLU A 187 13.33 5.32 -10.64
C GLU A 187 12.56 4.17 -9.99
N THR A 188 13.05 3.70 -8.85
CA THR A 188 12.30 2.77 -7.99
C THR A 188 11.60 3.58 -6.91
N PRO A 189 10.27 3.49 -6.78
CA PRO A 189 9.55 4.15 -5.71
C PRO A 189 10.07 3.76 -4.31
N THR A 190 9.97 4.69 -3.38
CA THR A 190 10.30 4.41 -1.96
C THR A 190 9.21 3.55 -1.35
N THR A 191 9.61 2.52 -0.61
CA THR A 191 8.73 1.55 0.03
C THR A 191 8.85 1.59 1.55
N CYS A 192 7.85 1.05 2.25
CA CYS A 192 7.77 0.96 3.70
C CYS A 192 7.68 -0.50 4.16
N GLU A 193 8.01 -0.78 5.42
CA GLU A 193 7.95 -2.13 6.00
C GLU A 193 6.53 -2.71 6.07
N SER A 194 5.51 -1.87 5.97
CA SER A 194 4.10 -2.28 5.98
C SER A 194 3.56 -2.74 4.62
N GLU A 195 4.35 -2.60 3.55
CA GLU A 195 4.01 -2.98 2.18
C GLU A 195 4.50 -4.40 1.88
N VAL A 196 3.71 -5.15 1.11
CA VAL A 196 4.08 -6.49 0.67
C VAL A 196 4.59 -6.41 -0.76
N LEU A 197 5.91 -6.47 -0.91
CA LEU A 197 6.57 -6.44 -2.21
C LEU A 197 7.06 -7.83 -2.60
N SER A 198 6.98 -8.14 -3.88
CA SER A 198 7.55 -9.38 -4.41
C SER A 198 9.08 -9.26 -4.53
N VAL A 199 9.78 -10.31 -4.13
CA VAL A 199 11.23 -10.37 -4.24
C VAL A 199 11.64 -10.33 -5.73
N GLY A 200 12.58 -9.46 -6.08
CA GLY A 200 13.10 -9.34 -7.45
C GLY A 200 12.29 -8.45 -8.39
N GLY A 201 11.26 -7.73 -7.88
CA GLY A 201 10.51 -6.76 -8.70
C GLY A 201 9.66 -7.38 -9.82
N ILE A 202 9.25 -8.63 -9.67
CA ILE A 202 8.49 -9.39 -10.67
C ILE A 202 7.09 -8.79 -10.89
N ASP A 203 6.56 -8.05 -9.89
CA ASP A 203 5.22 -7.44 -9.89
C ASP A 203 5.20 -5.99 -10.43
N ASN A 204 6.30 -5.54 -11.01
CA ASN A 204 6.41 -4.17 -11.52
C ASN A 204 5.58 -3.96 -12.80
N VAL A 205 4.87 -2.82 -12.84
CA VAL A 205 4.24 -2.29 -14.04
C VAL A 205 5.02 -1.06 -14.51
N ASP A 206 5.51 -1.06 -15.75
CA ASP A 206 6.16 0.11 -16.32
C ASP A 206 5.13 1.21 -16.61
N ILE A 207 5.42 2.46 -16.19
CA ILE A 207 4.51 3.61 -16.37
C ILE A 207 4.17 3.90 -17.83
N SER A 208 4.96 3.39 -18.80
CA SER A 208 4.63 3.53 -20.23
C SER A 208 3.26 2.95 -20.58
N ALA A 209 2.78 1.97 -19.83
CA ALA A 209 1.45 1.38 -19.99
C ALA A 209 0.29 2.39 -19.74
N VAL A 210 0.54 3.46 -18.98
CA VAL A 210 -0.51 4.36 -18.47
C VAL A 210 -0.22 5.85 -18.73
N GLN A 211 0.85 6.18 -19.44
CA GLN A 211 1.31 7.56 -19.63
C GLN A 211 0.36 8.46 -20.43
N GLU A 212 -0.59 7.90 -21.18
CA GLU A 212 -1.54 8.66 -22.00
C GLU A 212 -2.72 9.22 -21.18
N PHE A 213 -2.97 8.70 -19.98
CA PHE A 213 -4.00 9.20 -19.08
C PHE A 213 -3.69 10.63 -18.61
N ASP A 214 -4.72 11.43 -18.35
CA ASP A 214 -4.58 12.78 -17.81
C ASP A 214 -4.24 12.74 -16.31
N TYR A 215 -4.68 11.69 -15.60
CA TYR A 215 -4.26 11.38 -14.23
C TYR A 215 -4.32 9.88 -13.98
N VAL A 216 -3.37 9.38 -13.20
CA VAL A 216 -3.34 7.99 -12.74
C VAL A 216 -3.34 7.98 -11.22
N ALA A 217 -4.49 7.63 -10.65
CA ALA A 217 -4.70 7.50 -9.21
C ALA A 217 -4.23 6.13 -8.73
N LEU A 218 -3.07 6.08 -8.08
CA LEU A 218 -2.44 4.85 -7.63
C LEU A 218 -2.62 4.59 -6.14
N GLY A 219 -2.95 3.35 -5.77
CA GLY A 219 -2.78 2.77 -4.45
C GLY A 219 -1.70 1.68 -4.46
N HIS A 220 -1.42 1.11 -3.31
CA HIS A 220 -0.44 0.06 -3.01
C HIS A 220 0.78 0.55 -2.22
N LEU A 221 1.31 1.73 -2.50
CA LEU A 221 2.42 2.29 -1.74
C LEU A 221 1.92 3.28 -0.68
N HIS A 222 2.42 3.11 0.55
CA HIS A 222 1.98 3.86 1.72
C HIS A 222 2.56 5.28 1.78
N GLY A 223 3.66 5.52 1.07
CA GLY A 223 4.28 6.84 0.94
C GLY A 223 3.72 7.63 -0.24
N ALA A 224 3.19 8.83 0.00
CA ALA A 224 2.70 9.71 -1.07
C ALA A 224 3.84 10.18 -1.98
N GLN A 225 3.85 9.73 -3.23
CA GLN A 225 4.92 9.99 -4.19
C GLN A 225 4.43 9.95 -5.64
N ARG A 226 5.17 10.60 -6.54
CA ARG A 226 5.00 10.47 -7.98
C ARG A 226 5.85 9.32 -8.54
N VAL A 227 5.48 8.83 -9.71
CA VAL A 227 6.28 7.87 -10.47
C VAL A 227 6.56 8.45 -11.85
N GLY A 228 7.78 8.91 -12.07
CA GLY A 228 8.21 9.56 -13.32
C GLY A 228 7.53 10.91 -13.59
N GLN A 229 6.20 10.94 -13.75
CA GLN A 229 5.42 12.13 -14.07
C GLN A 229 4.53 12.57 -12.90
N GLU A 230 4.26 13.90 -12.77
CA GLU A 230 3.40 14.44 -11.71
C GLU A 230 1.98 13.84 -11.71
N LYS A 231 1.46 13.55 -12.86
CA LYS A 231 0.10 12.99 -13.07
C LYS A 231 -0.03 11.50 -12.71
N ILE A 232 1.07 10.79 -12.48
CA ILE A 232 1.09 9.36 -12.07
C ILE A 232 1.55 9.29 -10.62
N ARG A 233 0.61 9.04 -9.69
CA ARG A 233 0.91 9.23 -8.27
C ARG A 233 0.27 8.20 -7.36
N TYR A 234 1.02 7.85 -6.34
CA TYR A 234 0.51 7.27 -5.10
C TYR A 234 0.08 8.39 -4.15
N CYS A 235 -1.11 8.30 -3.56
CA CYS A 235 -1.56 9.24 -2.53
C CYS A 235 -1.05 8.86 -1.13
N GLY A 236 -0.70 7.59 -0.94
CA GLY A 236 -0.29 7.02 0.34
C GLY A 236 -1.47 6.73 1.27
N THR A 237 -1.15 6.15 2.42
CA THR A 237 -2.12 5.82 3.48
C THR A 237 -2.56 7.06 4.26
N LEU A 238 -3.74 7.00 4.89
CA LEU A 238 -4.25 8.06 5.75
C LEU A 238 -3.54 8.10 7.13
N LEU A 239 -3.07 6.95 7.60
CA LEU A 239 -2.35 6.77 8.86
C LEU A 239 -0.99 6.11 8.62
N LYS A 240 -0.10 6.19 9.60
CA LYS A 240 1.16 5.44 9.60
C LYS A 240 0.92 4.02 10.10
N TYR A 241 1.24 3.04 9.28
CA TYR A 241 1.00 1.62 9.56
C TYR A 241 2.27 0.83 9.90
N SER A 242 3.42 1.51 9.92
CA SER A 242 4.70 0.95 10.37
C SER A 242 5.59 2.01 11.01
N VAL A 243 6.58 1.56 11.78
CA VAL A 243 7.62 2.43 12.36
C VAL A 243 8.46 3.10 11.27
N SER A 244 8.63 2.47 10.10
CA SER A 244 9.37 3.06 8.97
C SER A 244 8.69 4.34 8.42
N GLU A 245 7.40 4.50 8.64
CA GLU A 245 6.61 5.65 8.21
C GLU A 245 6.65 6.85 9.20
N ALA A 246 7.34 6.72 10.35
CA ALA A 246 7.34 7.72 11.42
C ALA A 246 7.61 9.16 10.94
N ASN A 247 8.48 9.33 9.94
CA ASN A 247 8.84 10.63 9.39
C ASN A 247 7.93 11.12 8.25
N GLN A 248 6.94 10.31 7.82
CA GLN A 248 6.02 10.70 6.77
C GLN A 248 4.95 11.65 7.31
N LYS A 249 4.55 12.61 6.47
CA LYS A 249 3.37 13.44 6.71
C LYS A 249 2.23 12.91 5.87
N LYS A 250 1.21 12.38 6.52
CA LYS A 250 0.03 11.85 5.83
C LYS A 250 -0.86 12.98 5.35
N THR A 251 -1.37 12.85 4.13
CA THR A 251 -2.16 13.89 3.47
C THR A 251 -3.27 13.28 2.62
N LEU A 252 -4.39 13.99 2.54
CA LEU A 252 -5.42 13.75 1.54
C LEU A 252 -5.07 14.50 0.26
N HIS A 253 -5.09 13.84 -0.89
CA HIS A 253 -4.85 14.50 -2.17
C HIS A 253 -6.17 15.00 -2.78
N VAL A 254 -6.20 16.28 -3.08
CA VAL A 254 -7.25 16.91 -3.89
C VAL A 254 -6.65 17.16 -5.28
N VAL A 255 -7.23 16.53 -6.28
CA VAL A 255 -6.78 16.62 -7.67
C VAL A 255 -7.79 17.46 -8.45
N GLU A 256 -7.30 18.44 -9.20
CA GLU A 256 -8.13 19.26 -10.08
C GLU A 256 -7.64 19.11 -11.54
N LEU A 257 -8.52 18.56 -12.39
CA LEU A 257 -8.33 18.45 -13.83
C LEU A 257 -9.16 19.53 -14.51
N LYS A 258 -8.49 20.40 -15.27
CA LYS A 258 -9.11 21.42 -16.12
C LYS A 258 -9.35 20.88 -17.54
N GLU A 259 -9.09 21.66 -18.56
CA GLU A 259 -9.23 21.25 -19.95
C GLU A 259 -8.30 20.09 -20.31
N LYS A 260 -8.67 19.32 -21.33
CA LYS A 260 -7.83 18.26 -21.90
C LYS A 260 -6.44 18.81 -22.27
N GLY A 261 -5.41 18.11 -21.80
CA GLY A 261 -4.00 18.45 -22.03
C GLY A 261 -3.40 19.42 -21.01
N SER A 262 -4.19 19.93 -20.05
CA SER A 262 -3.66 20.68 -18.91
C SER A 262 -3.03 19.73 -17.89
N GLU A 263 -1.92 20.14 -17.26
CA GLU A 263 -1.35 19.41 -16.12
C GLU A 263 -2.32 19.44 -14.93
N PRO A 264 -2.48 18.32 -14.21
CA PRO A 264 -3.33 18.28 -13.02
C PRO A 264 -2.75 19.14 -11.88
N GLU A 265 -3.62 19.91 -11.24
CA GLU A 265 -3.27 20.62 -10.00
C GLU A 265 -3.51 19.70 -8.80
N ILE A 266 -2.51 19.53 -7.94
CA ILE A 266 -2.58 18.61 -6.81
C ILE A 266 -2.34 19.36 -5.51
N GLN A 267 -3.40 19.50 -4.72
CA GLN A 267 -3.34 20.05 -3.38
C GLN A 267 -3.26 18.90 -2.37
N LYS A 268 -2.38 19.03 -1.39
CA LYS A 268 -2.23 18.09 -0.29
C LYS A 268 -2.81 18.70 0.98
N LEU A 269 -3.91 18.18 1.47
CA LEU A 269 -4.49 18.57 2.75
C LEU A 269 -3.84 17.76 3.87
N PRO A 270 -3.37 18.40 4.94
CA PRO A 270 -2.78 17.67 6.06
C PRO A 270 -3.83 16.79 6.73
N LEU A 271 -3.42 15.64 7.24
CA LEU A 271 -4.22 14.78 8.08
C LEU A 271 -3.63 14.74 9.49
N HIS A 272 -4.51 14.77 10.49
CA HIS A 272 -4.14 14.89 11.90
C HIS A 272 -4.53 13.59 12.62
N PRO A 273 -3.57 12.65 12.82
CA PRO A 273 -3.90 11.40 13.49
C PRO A 273 -4.28 11.64 14.96
N LEU A 274 -5.14 10.79 15.51
CA LEU A 274 -5.47 10.81 16.95
C LEU A 274 -4.23 10.50 17.78
N ARG A 275 -3.42 9.53 17.33
CA ARG A 275 -2.12 9.15 17.90
C ARG A 275 -1.12 9.05 16.76
N ASP A 276 0.02 9.69 16.92
CA ASP A 276 1.07 9.63 15.90
C ASP A 276 2.03 8.45 16.15
N VAL A 277 2.81 8.07 15.12
CA VAL A 277 3.89 7.08 15.24
C VAL A 277 5.21 7.85 15.29
N ARG A 278 5.96 7.68 16.39
CA ARG A 278 7.23 8.38 16.62
C ARG A 278 8.38 7.42 16.91
N LYS A 279 9.58 7.84 16.49
CA LYS A 279 10.84 7.20 16.88
C LYS A 279 11.52 8.06 17.95
N LEU A 280 11.83 7.46 19.08
CA LEU A 280 12.59 8.07 20.17
C LEU A 280 13.96 7.43 20.24
N ARG A 281 15.02 8.22 20.35
CA ARG A 281 16.40 7.74 20.42
C ARG A 281 17.19 8.58 21.43
N GLY A 282 17.82 7.91 22.39
CA GLY A 282 18.62 8.52 23.44
C GLY A 282 18.86 7.55 24.58
N THR A 283 19.48 8.02 25.66
CA THR A 283 19.52 7.25 26.91
C THR A 283 18.13 7.20 27.54
N LEU A 284 17.90 6.21 28.41
CA LEU A 284 16.63 6.10 29.11
C LEU A 284 16.28 7.38 29.89
N GLU A 285 17.28 7.98 30.56
CA GLU A 285 17.13 9.21 31.33
C GLU A 285 16.73 10.38 30.40
N GLU A 286 17.46 10.59 29.31
CA GLU A 286 17.15 11.65 28.32
C GLU A 286 15.72 11.51 27.77
N ILE A 287 15.30 10.30 27.41
CA ILE A 287 13.95 10.06 26.87
C ILE A 287 12.86 10.30 27.93
N LEU A 288 13.13 9.94 29.17
CA LEU A 288 12.19 10.20 30.26
C LEU A 288 12.13 11.70 30.64
N GLU A 289 13.21 12.44 30.53
CA GLU A 289 13.27 13.88 30.87
C GLU A 289 12.83 14.80 29.72
N ALA A 290 13.17 14.47 28.46
CA ALA A 290 12.93 15.31 27.29
C ALA A 290 11.46 15.55 26.97
N GLU A 291 10.58 14.67 27.39
CA GLU A 291 9.16 14.73 27.08
C GLU A 291 8.36 15.38 28.22
N ASP A 292 7.66 16.44 27.93
CA ASP A 292 6.83 17.21 28.88
C ASP A 292 5.42 16.63 29.11
N GLY A 293 5.17 15.38 28.63
CA GLY A 293 3.87 14.71 28.67
C GLY A 293 3.03 14.89 27.41
N THR A 294 3.45 15.75 26.48
CA THR A 294 2.81 15.81 25.15
C THR A 294 3.20 14.57 24.34
N GLY A 295 2.21 13.92 23.73
CA GLY A 295 2.44 12.69 22.93
C GLY A 295 2.64 11.41 23.75
N SER A 296 2.23 11.37 25.03
CA SER A 296 2.21 10.15 25.84
C SER A 296 1.27 9.07 25.26
N GLU A 297 0.28 9.49 24.50
CA GLU A 297 -0.67 8.63 23.79
C GLU A 297 -0.18 8.16 22.42
N ASP A 298 0.93 8.72 21.89
CA ASP A 298 1.47 8.30 20.61
C ASP A 298 2.06 6.89 20.65
N TYR A 299 2.11 6.26 19.49
CA TYR A 299 2.79 4.97 19.28
C TYR A 299 4.29 5.21 19.16
N VAL A 300 5.07 4.71 20.13
CA VAL A 300 6.50 4.99 20.19
C VAL A 300 7.36 3.75 19.93
N SER A 301 8.32 3.89 19.02
CA SER A 301 9.45 2.96 18.87
C SER A 301 10.67 3.59 19.55
N VAL A 302 11.19 2.94 20.58
CA VAL A 302 12.27 3.47 21.41
C VAL A 302 13.59 2.75 21.11
N THR A 303 14.63 3.52 20.80
CA THR A 303 16.01 3.03 20.68
C THR A 303 16.86 3.62 21.80
N LEU A 304 17.21 2.78 22.74
CA LEU A 304 18.06 3.16 23.88
C LEU A 304 19.54 3.09 23.50
N THR A 305 20.28 4.16 23.85
CA THR A 305 21.71 4.31 23.56
C THR A 305 22.59 4.16 24.80
N ASP A 306 22.01 3.73 25.92
CA ASP A 306 22.75 3.50 27.17
C ASP A 306 23.89 2.49 26.94
N GLU A 307 25.10 2.81 27.42
CA GLU A 307 26.25 1.90 27.31
C GLU A 307 26.06 0.60 28.13
N VAL A 308 25.41 0.74 29.28
CA VAL A 308 25.01 -0.37 30.15
C VAL A 308 23.50 -0.52 30.08
N ASP A 309 23.04 -1.75 29.82
CA ASP A 309 21.61 -2.03 29.70
C ASP A 309 20.85 -1.56 30.97
N PRO A 310 19.90 -0.59 30.85
CA PRO A 310 19.15 -0.11 31.99
C PRO A 310 18.31 -1.21 32.65
N TYR A 311 18.11 -1.12 33.95
CA TYR A 311 17.26 -2.06 34.65
C TYR A 311 15.80 -1.89 34.23
N LYS A 312 15.21 -2.96 33.64
CA LYS A 312 13.79 -3.02 33.24
C LYS A 312 13.33 -1.76 32.45
N PRO A 313 13.98 -1.42 31.34
CA PRO A 313 13.72 -0.16 30.64
C PRO A 313 12.27 -0.05 30.18
N LYS A 314 11.66 -1.16 29.72
CA LYS A 314 10.27 -1.17 29.27
C LYS A 314 9.30 -0.77 30.39
N GLU A 315 9.46 -1.32 31.61
CA GLU A 315 8.60 -0.96 32.75
C GLU A 315 8.74 0.53 33.16
N GLN A 316 9.92 1.11 32.95
CA GLN A 316 10.14 2.54 33.22
C GLN A 316 9.49 3.42 32.15
N LEU A 317 9.61 3.05 30.88
CA LEU A 317 8.99 3.75 29.76
C LEU A 317 7.46 3.65 29.79
N GLU A 318 6.88 2.51 30.19
CA GLU A 318 5.43 2.31 30.32
C GLU A 318 4.76 3.24 31.35
N ARG A 319 5.52 3.86 32.25
CA ARG A 319 5.00 4.89 33.17
C ARG A 319 4.68 6.20 32.48
N LYS A 320 5.25 6.41 31.30
CA LYS A 320 5.17 7.66 30.56
C LYS A 320 4.50 7.51 29.19
N PHE A 321 4.75 6.41 28.49
CA PHE A 321 4.21 6.14 27.17
C PHE A 321 3.24 4.97 27.23
N HIS A 322 2.01 5.20 26.78
CA HIS A 322 0.95 4.18 26.86
C HIS A 322 1.01 3.15 25.73
N HIS A 323 1.61 3.52 24.59
CA HIS A 323 1.66 2.67 23.40
C HIS A 323 3.10 2.47 22.90
N ILE A 324 3.83 1.58 23.56
CA ILE A 324 5.20 1.23 23.18
C ILE A 324 5.17 0.09 22.17
N LEU A 325 5.58 0.37 20.93
CA LEU A 325 5.65 -0.62 19.85
C LEU A 325 6.81 -1.58 20.08
N GLU A 326 7.99 -1.03 20.35
CA GLU A 326 9.23 -1.78 20.58
C GLU A 326 10.22 -0.97 21.41
N VAL A 327 11.12 -1.68 22.08
CA VAL A 327 12.28 -1.12 22.75
C VAL A 327 13.52 -1.86 22.26
N ARG A 328 14.42 -1.15 21.60
CA ARG A 328 15.69 -1.67 21.05
C ARG A 328 16.86 -1.09 21.83
N MET A 329 17.94 -1.87 21.99
CA MET A 329 19.21 -1.40 22.49
C MET A 329 20.16 -1.18 21.31
N ASP A 330 20.79 0.00 21.25
CA ASP A 330 21.83 0.35 20.27
C ASP A 330 23.06 0.88 21.02
N ASN A 331 23.83 -0.02 21.61
CA ASN A 331 25.09 0.26 22.27
C ASN A 331 26.24 -0.47 21.59
N GLU A 332 27.47 -0.20 22.02
CA GLU A 332 28.66 -0.80 21.41
C GLU A 332 28.62 -2.34 21.44
N ARG A 333 28.11 -2.91 22.52
CA ARG A 333 27.97 -4.36 22.70
C ARG A 333 26.97 -4.98 21.70
N THR A 334 25.84 -4.31 21.45
CA THR A 334 24.83 -4.80 20.46
C THR A 334 25.36 -4.67 19.03
N ARG A 335 26.11 -3.60 18.72
CA ARG A 335 26.75 -3.41 17.41
C ARG A 335 27.82 -4.46 17.14
N GLN A 336 28.69 -4.72 18.11
CA GLN A 336 29.68 -5.78 17.98
C GLN A 336 29.07 -7.16 17.76
N LYS A 337 27.94 -7.48 18.43
CA LYS A 337 27.20 -8.73 18.17
C LYS A 337 26.66 -8.83 16.75
N LEU A 338 26.16 -7.72 16.20
CA LEU A 338 25.67 -7.66 14.81
C LEU A 338 26.84 -7.84 13.82
N GLU A 339 27.97 -7.15 14.03
CA GLU A 339 29.16 -7.30 13.20
C GLU A 339 29.69 -8.76 13.25
N PHE A 340 29.75 -9.38 14.42
CA PHE A 340 30.10 -10.79 14.54
C PHE A 340 29.12 -11.74 13.84
N SER A 341 27.83 -11.42 13.81
CA SER A 341 26.84 -12.24 13.10
C SER A 341 26.89 -12.02 11.59
N GLU A 342 27.19 -10.81 11.13
CA GLU A 342 27.38 -10.52 9.68
C GLU A 342 28.67 -11.13 9.13
N GLU A 343 29.77 -11.16 9.91
CA GLU A 343 30.99 -11.87 9.52
C GLU A 343 30.80 -13.39 9.43
N GLN A 344 29.84 -13.96 10.15
CA GLN A 344 29.49 -15.38 10.06
C GLN A 344 28.54 -15.70 8.90
N ILE A 345 27.83 -14.72 8.36
CA ILE A 345 27.06 -14.86 7.10
C ILE A 345 28.04 -14.77 5.94
N ARG A 346 28.88 -15.79 5.76
CA ARG A 346 29.50 -16.02 4.46
C ARG A 346 28.37 -16.25 3.47
N ILE A 347 28.24 -15.36 2.50
CA ILE A 347 27.41 -15.61 1.32
C ILE A 347 28.07 -16.76 0.59
N GLY A 348 27.78 -17.98 1.03
CA GLY A 348 28.19 -19.20 0.35
C GLY A 348 27.51 -19.29 -1.02
N THR A 349 28.05 -20.13 -1.89
CA THR A 349 27.34 -20.50 -3.11
C THR A 349 25.95 -21.05 -2.75
N PRO A 350 24.95 -20.96 -3.64
CA PRO A 350 23.63 -21.56 -3.39
C PRO A 350 23.70 -23.02 -2.92
N PHE A 351 24.70 -23.75 -3.36
CA PHE A 351 24.96 -25.12 -2.93
C PHE A 351 25.40 -25.17 -1.45
N GLU A 352 26.36 -24.36 -1.04
CA GLU A 352 26.84 -24.30 0.33
C GLU A 352 25.73 -23.84 1.29
N THR A 353 24.99 -22.79 0.92
CA THR A 353 23.87 -22.29 1.70
C THR A 353 22.79 -23.37 1.94
N PHE A 354 22.49 -24.18 0.93
CA PHE A 354 21.52 -25.28 1.07
C PHE A 354 22.07 -26.41 1.94
N CYS A 355 23.35 -26.72 1.83
CA CYS A 355 23.98 -27.74 2.69
C CYS A 355 23.95 -27.32 4.17
N ASP A 356 24.25 -26.05 4.47
CA ASP A 356 24.19 -25.50 5.83
C ASP A 356 22.75 -25.50 6.38
N PHE A 357 21.79 -25.09 5.57
CA PHE A 357 20.36 -25.16 5.92
C PHE A 357 19.90 -26.60 6.21
N TYR A 358 20.31 -27.55 5.36
CA TYR A 358 19.97 -28.97 5.55
C TYR A 358 20.53 -29.49 6.87
N LYS A 359 21.80 -29.17 7.15
CA LYS A 359 22.49 -29.56 8.40
C LYS A 359 21.77 -28.97 9.63
N GLU A 360 21.33 -27.73 9.57
CA GLU A 360 20.60 -27.08 10.65
C GLU A 360 19.23 -27.72 10.88
N MET A 361 18.50 -28.04 9.81
CA MET A 361 17.16 -28.64 9.90
C MET A 361 17.16 -30.13 10.25
N GLN A 362 18.13 -30.89 9.76
CA GLN A 362 18.18 -32.35 9.93
C GLN A 362 19.13 -32.81 11.05
N GLY A 363 19.98 -31.88 11.56
CA GLY A 363 20.98 -32.19 12.57
C GLY A 363 22.15 -33.05 12.08
N GLN A 364 22.25 -33.29 10.78
CA GLN A 364 23.29 -34.10 10.14
C GLN A 364 23.66 -33.52 8.76
N GLU A 365 24.85 -33.83 8.28
CA GLU A 365 25.30 -33.41 6.96
C GLU A 365 24.62 -34.22 5.84
N MET A 366 24.43 -33.59 4.69
CA MET A 366 23.93 -34.26 3.49
C MET A 366 24.87 -35.40 3.05
N SER A 367 24.31 -36.53 2.71
CA SER A 367 25.04 -37.65 2.12
C SER A 367 25.58 -37.28 0.72
N GLU A 368 26.59 -38.00 0.24
CA GLU A 368 27.14 -37.77 -1.10
C GLU A 368 26.10 -37.89 -2.23
N GLN A 369 25.11 -38.75 -2.06
CA GLN A 369 24.01 -38.91 -3.02
C GLN A 369 23.08 -37.71 -3.05
N GLU A 370 22.72 -37.19 -1.88
CA GLU A 370 21.87 -35.99 -1.75
C GLU A 370 22.59 -34.75 -2.28
N GLN A 371 23.88 -34.59 -2.00
CA GLN A 371 24.69 -33.50 -2.55
C GLN A 371 24.79 -33.56 -4.08
N LYS A 372 24.86 -34.76 -4.65
CA LYS A 372 24.89 -34.95 -6.11
C LYS A 372 23.56 -34.51 -6.74
N ILE A 373 22.43 -34.92 -6.15
CA ILE A 373 21.09 -34.53 -6.62
C ILE A 373 20.93 -33.00 -6.54
N LEU A 374 21.36 -32.40 -5.43
CA LEU A 374 21.29 -30.94 -5.27
C LEU A 374 22.11 -30.20 -6.33
N ARG A 375 23.31 -30.69 -6.67
CA ARG A 375 24.14 -30.10 -7.74
C ARG A 375 23.50 -30.21 -9.11
N GLU A 376 22.84 -31.34 -9.40
CA GLU A 376 22.09 -31.55 -10.65
C GLU A 376 20.95 -30.53 -10.74
N ILE A 377 20.12 -30.40 -9.70
CA ILE A 377 19.01 -29.43 -9.65
C ILE A 377 19.52 -27.98 -9.84
N LEU A 378 20.56 -27.57 -9.11
CA LEU A 378 21.12 -26.23 -9.22
C LEU A 378 21.79 -25.96 -10.58
N SER A 379 22.27 -27.00 -11.28
CA SER A 379 22.80 -26.84 -12.64
C SER A 379 21.70 -26.69 -13.68
N GLU A 380 20.57 -27.38 -13.53
CA GLU A 380 19.38 -27.21 -14.39
C GLU A 380 18.78 -25.82 -14.26
N MET A 381 18.67 -25.29 -13.04
CA MET A 381 18.18 -23.93 -12.80
C MET A 381 19.08 -22.85 -13.41
N LYS A 382 20.38 -23.07 -13.55
CA LYS A 382 21.32 -22.14 -14.23
C LYS A 382 21.29 -22.25 -15.76
N GLY A 383 20.68 -23.27 -16.30
CA GLY A 383 20.56 -23.52 -17.75
C GLY A 383 19.33 -22.89 -18.40
N GLU A 384 18.40 -22.34 -17.59
CA GLU A 384 17.18 -21.65 -18.09
C GLU A 384 17.37 -20.13 -18.23
N ASP A 385 18.55 -19.59 -17.86
CA ASP A 385 18.91 -18.17 -18.02
C ASP A 385 19.88 -17.98 -19.22
N VAL A 386 19.47 -18.43 -20.43
CA VAL A 386 20.15 -18.04 -21.69
C VAL A 386 19.10 -17.67 -22.75
#